data_5adc2c6fdb5b8f2aa59c67b726128c21
#
_entry.id   5adc2c6fdb5b8f2aa59c67b726128c21
#
_cell.length_a   1.000
_cell.length_b   1.000
_cell.length_c   1.000
_cell.angle_alpha   90.00
_cell.angle_beta   90.00
_cell.angle_gamma   90.00
#
_symmetry.space_group_name_H-M   'P 1'
#
loop_
_entity.id
_entity.type
_entity.pdbx_description
1 polymer ?
#
loop_
_entity_poly.entity_id
_entity_poly.type
_entity_poly.pdbx_seq_one_letter_code
_entity_poly.pdbx_strand_id
1 'polypeptide(L)'
;MDIVSAAKTRYTAKAYDPTRKVPEDTMRQILEVLRLSPSSVNSQPWHFIVASTPEGKERVAKGAQGGYAFNASKITQASHVIVFCARVEADAAYQDLLLSQEQRDGRYADDAAKAGQAKGRAFFVDQHRFQGKDLTHWLEKQVYLALGTTMLAAATLGVDTTPMEGVDAKAIDEEFGLRAKGLTSLFVLSLGYHADDDFNAKLPKSRLKEEQVFTFV
;
A
#
# COMPACT_ATOMS: atom_id res chain seq x y z
N MET A 1 -10.73 -0.10 -18.50
CA MET A 1 -11.28 -1.49 -18.30
C MET A 1 -12.23 -1.43 -17.11
N ASP A 2 -13.33 -2.20 -17.11
CA ASP A 2 -14.19 -2.30 -15.92
C ASP A 2 -13.50 -3.09 -14.79
N ILE A 3 -13.97 -2.90 -13.57
CA ILE A 3 -13.33 -3.42 -12.36
C ILE A 3 -13.31 -4.96 -12.30
N VAL A 4 -14.35 -5.62 -12.80
CA VAL A 4 -14.44 -7.10 -12.79
C VAL A 4 -13.46 -7.68 -13.81
N SER A 5 -13.40 -7.10 -14.99
CA SER A 5 -12.43 -7.47 -16.02
C SER A 5 -10.99 -7.27 -15.54
N ALA A 6 -10.71 -6.13 -14.87
CA ALA A 6 -9.41 -5.88 -14.26
C ALA A 6 -9.06 -6.93 -13.19
N ALA A 7 -10.01 -7.29 -12.33
CA ALA A 7 -9.80 -8.33 -11.32
C ALA A 7 -9.53 -9.70 -11.94
N LYS A 8 -10.19 -10.04 -13.06
CA LYS A 8 -10.01 -11.31 -13.78
C LYS A 8 -8.67 -11.38 -14.51
N THR A 9 -8.23 -10.29 -15.11
CA THR A 9 -7.04 -10.27 -15.98
C THR A 9 -5.74 -9.94 -15.23
N ARG A 10 -5.78 -9.06 -14.20
CA ARG A 10 -4.56 -8.70 -13.47
C ARG A 10 -3.85 -9.93 -12.89
N TYR A 11 -2.54 -9.92 -13.00
CA TYR A 11 -1.65 -10.92 -12.39
C TYR A 11 -0.45 -10.21 -11.74
N THR A 12 0.46 -10.94 -11.13
CA THR A 12 1.70 -10.40 -10.56
C THR A 12 2.81 -10.53 -11.59
N ALA A 13 3.24 -9.42 -12.19
CA ALA A 13 4.33 -9.40 -13.14
C ALA A 13 5.64 -9.90 -12.49
N LYS A 14 6.43 -10.66 -13.22
CA LYS A 14 7.71 -11.22 -12.75
C LYS A 14 8.92 -10.63 -13.46
N ALA A 15 8.69 -10.02 -14.63
CA ALA A 15 9.68 -9.26 -15.38
C ALA A 15 9.03 -7.98 -15.93
N TYR A 16 9.76 -6.86 -15.88
CA TYR A 16 9.32 -5.57 -16.40
C TYR A 16 10.16 -5.17 -17.61
N ASP A 17 9.52 -4.49 -18.57
CA ASP A 17 10.20 -3.81 -19.66
C ASP A 17 10.74 -2.45 -19.15
N PRO A 18 12.05 -2.29 -18.98
CA PRO A 18 12.63 -1.08 -18.43
C PRO A 18 12.54 0.12 -19.39
N THR A 19 12.24 -0.12 -20.68
CA THR A 19 12.11 0.91 -21.70
C THR A 19 10.73 1.59 -21.69
N ARG A 20 9.72 0.90 -21.15
CA ARG A 20 8.34 1.40 -21.05
C ARG A 20 8.08 2.03 -19.70
N LYS A 21 7.71 3.31 -19.70
CA LYS A 21 7.38 4.05 -18.48
C LYS A 21 5.88 4.28 -18.36
N VAL A 22 5.35 4.17 -17.17
CA VAL A 22 3.97 4.56 -16.87
C VAL A 22 3.88 6.08 -17.03
N PRO A 23 2.93 6.61 -17.84
CA PRO A 23 2.76 8.05 -17.99
C PRO A 23 2.47 8.74 -16.65
N GLU A 24 2.97 9.96 -16.51
CA GLU A 24 2.84 10.74 -15.26
C GLU A 24 1.37 10.87 -14.82
N ASP A 25 0.46 11.21 -15.75
CA ASP A 25 -0.96 11.36 -15.45
C ASP A 25 -1.62 10.05 -15.00
N THR A 26 -1.20 8.91 -15.56
CA THR A 26 -1.65 7.58 -15.11
C THR A 26 -1.14 7.30 -13.71
N MET A 27 0.13 7.62 -13.45
CA MET A 27 0.71 7.42 -12.12
C MET A 27 0.03 8.31 -11.06
N ARG A 28 -0.27 9.57 -11.41
CA ARG A 28 -1.04 10.47 -10.53
C ARG A 28 -2.40 9.92 -10.16
N GLN A 29 -3.14 9.34 -11.11
CA GLN A 29 -4.42 8.69 -10.85
C GLN A 29 -4.27 7.51 -9.88
N ILE A 30 -3.24 6.67 -10.06
CA ILE A 30 -2.96 5.55 -9.16
C ILE A 30 -2.65 6.07 -7.74
N LEU A 31 -1.79 7.09 -7.61
CA LEU A 31 -1.43 7.67 -6.33
C LEU A 31 -2.62 8.36 -5.63
N GLU A 32 -3.52 8.96 -6.40
CA GLU A 32 -4.74 9.55 -5.85
C GLU A 32 -5.69 8.48 -5.30
N VAL A 33 -5.89 7.36 -6.01
CA VAL A 33 -6.67 6.22 -5.49
C VAL A 33 -6.01 5.64 -4.24
N LEU A 34 -4.68 5.51 -4.23
CA LEU A 34 -3.92 5.06 -3.06
C LEU A 34 -4.18 5.97 -1.86
N ARG A 35 -4.07 7.28 -2.03
CA ARG A 35 -4.30 8.29 -0.99
C ARG A 35 -5.73 8.27 -0.45
N LEU A 36 -6.72 7.98 -1.31
CA LEU A 36 -8.15 7.94 -0.98
C LEU A 36 -8.62 6.59 -0.43
N SER A 37 -7.72 5.66 -0.18
CA SER A 37 -8.06 4.34 0.35
C SER A 37 -8.78 4.46 1.70
N PRO A 38 -9.79 3.60 1.97
CA PRO A 38 -10.49 3.59 3.25
C PRO A 38 -9.63 2.96 4.35
N SER A 39 -9.91 3.34 5.59
CA SER A 39 -9.31 2.72 6.78
C SER A 39 -10.27 2.75 7.96
N SER A 40 -10.11 1.82 8.89
CA SER A 40 -10.90 1.77 10.10
C SER A 40 -10.79 3.08 10.86
N VAL A 41 -11.93 3.65 11.29
CA VAL A 41 -12.07 4.96 11.95
C VAL A 41 -11.34 6.12 11.25
N ASN A 42 -11.14 5.98 9.93
CA ASN A 42 -10.37 6.91 9.11
C ASN A 42 -8.96 7.16 9.68
N SER A 43 -8.32 6.09 10.18
CA SER A 43 -7.02 6.16 10.87
C SER A 43 -5.83 6.45 9.95
N GLN A 44 -5.93 6.14 8.65
CA GLN A 44 -4.95 6.44 7.61
C GLN A 44 -3.47 6.21 8.04
N PRO A 45 -3.11 5.08 8.66
CA PRO A 45 -1.84 4.90 9.36
C PRO A 45 -0.69 4.57 8.39
N TRP A 46 -0.68 5.19 7.24
CA TRP A 46 0.27 4.91 6.16
C TRP A 46 1.17 6.08 5.82
N HIS A 47 2.29 5.75 5.24
CA HIS A 47 3.16 6.65 4.51
C HIS A 47 3.72 5.91 3.30
N PHE A 48 3.85 6.59 2.18
CA PHE A 48 4.30 5.98 0.93
C PHE A 48 5.56 6.68 0.44
N ILE A 49 6.58 5.89 0.08
CA ILE A 49 7.77 6.39 -0.59
C ILE A 49 7.69 5.97 -2.05
N VAL A 50 7.67 6.93 -2.96
CA VAL A 50 7.57 6.69 -4.40
C VAL A 50 8.93 6.92 -5.04
N ALA A 51 9.45 5.90 -5.72
CA ALA A 51 10.71 5.96 -6.46
C ALA A 51 10.44 5.75 -7.97
N SER A 52 10.84 6.70 -8.80
CA SER A 52 10.71 6.67 -10.26
C SER A 52 12.05 6.80 -10.99
N THR A 53 13.07 7.35 -10.31
CA THR A 53 14.42 7.46 -10.88
C THR A 53 15.25 6.20 -10.65
N PRO A 54 16.26 5.92 -11.47
CA PRO A 54 17.18 4.81 -11.25
C PRO A 54 17.76 4.82 -9.82
N GLU A 55 18.24 5.97 -9.36
CA GLU A 55 18.86 6.14 -8.04
C GLU A 55 17.86 5.86 -6.91
N GLY A 56 16.62 6.36 -7.05
CA GLY A 56 15.56 6.11 -6.08
C GLY A 56 15.19 4.63 -5.98
N LYS A 57 15.12 3.94 -7.11
CA LYS A 57 14.84 2.50 -7.17
C LYS A 57 16.00 1.67 -6.60
N GLU A 58 17.25 2.05 -6.85
CA GLU A 58 18.41 1.40 -6.24
C GLU A 58 18.41 1.53 -4.70
N ARG A 59 17.98 2.67 -4.17
CA ARG A 59 17.80 2.85 -2.72
C ARG A 59 16.77 1.87 -2.16
N VAL A 60 15.64 1.68 -2.85
CA VAL A 60 14.63 0.69 -2.43
C VAL A 60 15.18 -0.74 -2.57
N ALA A 61 15.97 -1.02 -3.63
CA ALA A 61 16.56 -2.32 -3.88
C ALA A 61 17.60 -2.76 -2.82
N LYS A 62 18.05 -1.86 -1.93
CA LYS A 62 18.82 -2.26 -0.74
C LYS A 62 18.07 -3.24 0.15
N GLY A 63 16.74 -3.21 0.17
CA GLY A 63 15.91 -4.20 0.83
C GLY A 63 15.79 -5.54 0.08
N ALA A 64 16.29 -5.62 -1.16
CA ALA A 64 16.23 -6.83 -1.99
C ALA A 64 17.61 -7.44 -2.17
N GLN A 65 18.30 -7.71 -1.07
CA GLN A 65 19.62 -8.33 -1.05
C GLN A 65 19.59 -9.69 -0.33
N GLY A 66 20.69 -10.44 -0.38
CA GLY A 66 20.81 -11.74 0.28
C GLY A 66 19.68 -12.69 -0.11
N GLY A 67 18.91 -13.15 0.85
CA GLY A 67 17.77 -14.05 0.63
C GLY A 67 16.64 -13.47 -0.22
N TYR A 68 16.60 -12.14 -0.41
CA TYR A 68 15.57 -11.43 -1.18
C TYR A 68 16.06 -10.94 -2.56
N ALA A 69 17.28 -11.30 -2.98
CA ALA A 69 17.90 -10.83 -4.22
C ALA A 69 17.06 -11.13 -5.47
N PHE A 70 16.20 -12.16 -5.44
CA PHE A 70 15.28 -12.50 -6.53
C PHE A 70 14.22 -11.43 -6.82
N ASN A 71 14.07 -10.44 -5.95
CA ASN A 71 13.18 -9.31 -6.15
C ASN A 71 13.88 -8.03 -6.67
N ALA A 72 15.22 -7.98 -6.66
CA ALA A 72 15.97 -6.79 -7.03
C ALA A 72 15.62 -6.30 -8.46
N SER A 73 15.62 -7.19 -9.45
CA SER A 73 15.28 -6.83 -10.84
C SER A 73 13.86 -6.30 -10.99
N LYS A 74 12.90 -6.83 -10.22
CA LYS A 74 11.50 -6.34 -10.23
C LYS A 74 11.38 -4.91 -9.67
N ILE A 75 12.33 -4.50 -8.82
CA ILE A 75 12.40 -3.14 -8.29
C ILE A 75 13.10 -2.23 -9.32
N THR A 76 14.29 -2.60 -9.77
CA THR A 76 15.13 -1.72 -10.59
C THR A 76 14.62 -1.55 -12.02
N GLN A 77 13.98 -2.58 -12.60
CA GLN A 77 13.45 -2.54 -13.96
C GLN A 77 12.05 -1.95 -14.07
N ALA A 78 11.27 -1.93 -13.00
CA ALA A 78 9.94 -1.33 -13.00
C ALA A 78 9.97 0.16 -13.37
N SER A 79 8.84 0.68 -13.85
CA SER A 79 8.68 2.11 -14.10
C SER A 79 8.73 2.91 -12.81
N HIS A 80 7.89 2.51 -11.84
CA HIS A 80 7.79 3.10 -10.50
C HIS A 80 7.81 2.02 -9.45
N VAL A 81 8.24 2.41 -8.25
CA VAL A 81 8.22 1.55 -7.07
C VAL A 81 7.66 2.34 -5.89
N ILE A 82 6.75 1.74 -5.13
CA ILE A 82 6.17 2.34 -3.93
C ILE A 82 6.54 1.46 -2.73
N VAL A 83 7.21 2.02 -1.73
CA VAL A 83 7.36 1.39 -0.41
C VAL A 83 6.15 1.76 0.43
N PHE A 84 5.45 0.75 0.90
CA PHE A 84 4.31 0.90 1.79
C PHE A 84 4.79 0.83 3.24
N CYS A 85 4.57 1.92 3.97
CA CYS A 85 4.98 2.05 5.36
C CYS A 85 3.76 2.20 6.25
N ALA A 86 3.82 1.59 7.44
CA ALA A 86 2.84 1.77 8.50
C ALA A 86 3.39 2.65 9.62
N ARG A 87 2.49 3.36 10.30
CA ARG A 87 2.82 3.92 11.61
C ARG A 87 2.98 2.80 12.62
N VAL A 88 3.96 2.92 13.50
CA VAL A 88 4.16 1.97 14.60
C VAL A 88 3.22 2.28 15.78
N GLU A 89 2.64 3.50 15.78
CA GLU A 89 1.77 3.99 16.86
C GLU A 89 0.72 4.97 16.29
N ALA A 90 -0.45 5.04 16.94
CA ALA A 90 -1.48 6.03 16.71
C ALA A 90 -1.66 6.88 17.98
N ASP A 91 -0.64 7.68 18.30
CA ASP A 91 -0.59 8.54 19.47
C ASP A 91 -1.60 9.70 19.41
N ALA A 92 -1.73 10.45 20.51
CA ALA A 92 -2.66 11.57 20.62
C ALA A 92 -2.36 12.65 19.55
N ALA A 93 -1.09 12.97 19.32
CA ALA A 93 -0.69 13.97 18.35
C ALA A 93 -1.11 13.60 16.92
N TYR A 94 -1.00 12.31 16.57
CA TYR A 94 -1.47 11.83 15.27
C TYR A 94 -3.00 11.85 15.16
N GLN A 95 -3.72 11.45 16.22
CA GLN A 95 -5.18 11.51 16.24
C GLN A 95 -5.67 12.96 16.12
N ASP A 96 -5.02 13.93 16.76
CA ASP A 96 -5.32 15.35 16.64
C ASP A 96 -5.02 15.91 15.24
N LEU A 97 -3.96 15.43 14.58
CA LEU A 97 -3.67 15.77 13.18
C LEU A 97 -4.83 15.35 12.27
N LEU A 98 -5.36 14.13 12.43
CA LEU A 98 -6.51 13.63 11.66
C LEU A 98 -7.77 14.46 11.92
N LEU A 99 -8.10 14.74 13.17
CA LEU A 99 -9.26 15.57 13.56
C LEU A 99 -9.16 16.98 12.97
N SER A 100 -7.97 17.55 12.99
CA SER A 100 -7.72 18.88 12.42
C SER A 100 -7.89 18.90 10.90
N GLN A 101 -7.46 17.84 10.22
CA GLN A 101 -7.66 17.71 8.78
C GLN A 101 -9.15 17.53 8.45
N GLU A 102 -9.82 16.62 9.14
CA GLU A 102 -11.26 16.39 8.95
C GLU A 102 -12.10 17.65 9.20
N GLN A 103 -11.70 18.50 10.15
CA GLN A 103 -12.34 19.80 10.36
C GLN A 103 -12.11 20.77 9.20
N ARG A 104 -10.89 20.85 8.69
CA ARG A 104 -10.59 21.68 7.49
C ARG A 104 -11.37 21.21 6.26
N ASP A 105 -11.60 19.92 6.15
CA ASP A 105 -12.37 19.31 5.07
C ASP A 105 -13.90 19.46 5.24
N GLY A 106 -14.34 20.12 6.33
CA GLY A 106 -15.76 20.40 6.58
C GLY A 106 -16.57 19.18 7.03
N ARG A 107 -15.93 18.17 7.61
CA ARG A 107 -16.63 16.93 8.03
C ARG A 107 -17.51 17.07 9.26
N TYR A 108 -17.35 18.13 10.06
CA TYR A 108 -18.08 18.31 11.31
C TYR A 108 -19.08 19.45 11.20
N ALA A 109 -20.33 19.17 11.55
CA ALA A 109 -21.38 20.17 11.61
C ALA A 109 -21.17 21.14 12.80
N ASP A 110 -20.60 20.63 13.90
CA ASP A 110 -20.36 21.36 15.14
C ASP A 110 -19.26 20.69 15.99
N ASP A 111 -18.93 21.30 17.11
CA ASP A 111 -17.92 20.81 18.05
C ASP A 111 -18.33 19.49 18.72
N ALA A 112 -19.63 19.23 18.89
CA ALA A 112 -20.11 17.98 19.46
C ALA A 112 -19.87 16.81 18.51
N ALA A 113 -20.09 17.00 17.20
CA ALA A 113 -19.76 16.01 16.16
C ALA A 113 -18.26 15.71 16.12
N LYS A 114 -17.41 16.75 16.21
CA LYS A 114 -15.95 16.60 16.29
C LYS A 114 -15.53 15.81 17.53
N ALA A 115 -16.05 16.16 18.70
CA ALA A 115 -15.75 15.47 19.96
C ALA A 115 -16.21 14.00 19.92
N GLY A 116 -17.39 13.72 19.31
CA GLY A 116 -17.88 12.37 19.09
C GLY A 116 -16.92 11.53 18.25
N GLN A 117 -16.41 12.08 17.14
CA GLN A 117 -15.44 11.41 16.28
C GLN A 117 -14.12 11.15 17.03
N ALA A 118 -13.62 12.13 17.78
CA ALA A 118 -12.42 11.98 18.60
C ALA A 118 -12.55 10.83 19.58
N LYS A 119 -13.65 10.80 20.34
CA LYS A 119 -13.95 9.74 21.31
C LYS A 119 -14.06 8.37 20.65
N GLY A 120 -14.76 8.28 19.52
CA GLY A 120 -14.91 7.02 18.77
C GLY A 120 -13.59 6.48 18.26
N ARG A 121 -12.74 7.34 17.69
CA ARG A 121 -11.41 6.94 17.23
C ARG A 121 -10.52 6.47 18.38
N ALA A 122 -10.46 7.25 19.47
CA ALA A 122 -9.69 6.91 20.65
C ALA A 122 -10.13 5.56 21.24
N PHE A 123 -11.43 5.30 21.31
CA PHE A 123 -11.98 4.03 21.80
C PHE A 123 -11.43 2.82 21.03
N PHE A 124 -11.45 2.84 19.68
CA PHE A 124 -10.93 1.72 18.87
C PHE A 124 -9.42 1.61 18.95
N VAL A 125 -8.68 2.72 18.93
CA VAL A 125 -7.22 2.71 19.11
C VAL A 125 -6.85 2.09 20.47
N ASP A 126 -7.52 2.49 21.55
CA ASP A 126 -7.25 1.99 22.89
C ASP A 126 -7.69 0.54 23.07
N GLN A 127 -8.76 0.10 22.42
CA GLN A 127 -9.16 -1.30 22.39
C GLN A 127 -8.05 -2.16 21.80
N HIS A 128 -7.45 -1.75 20.66
CA HIS A 128 -6.34 -2.47 20.05
C HIS A 128 -5.04 -2.35 20.87
N ARG A 129 -4.79 -1.20 21.49
CA ARG A 129 -3.61 -0.96 22.31
C ARG A 129 -3.60 -1.75 23.61
N PHE A 130 -4.71 -1.74 24.36
CA PHE A 130 -4.75 -2.22 25.73
C PHE A 130 -5.45 -3.58 25.87
N GLN A 131 -6.53 -3.83 25.14
CA GLN A 131 -7.30 -5.07 25.24
C GLN A 131 -6.79 -6.14 24.27
N GLY A 132 -6.81 -5.83 22.98
CA GLY A 132 -6.33 -6.74 21.94
C GLY A 132 -4.81 -6.89 21.92
N LYS A 133 -4.09 -5.84 22.32
CA LYS A 133 -2.61 -5.76 22.27
C LYS A 133 -2.08 -6.05 20.86
N ASP A 134 -2.86 -5.68 19.86
CA ASP A 134 -2.58 -5.91 18.44
C ASP A 134 -2.55 -4.61 17.62
N LEU A 135 -2.33 -3.46 18.26
CA LEU A 135 -2.39 -2.13 17.63
C LEU A 135 -1.53 -2.07 16.36
N THR A 136 -0.28 -2.53 16.42
CA THR A 136 0.62 -2.51 15.25
C THR A 136 0.01 -3.31 14.09
N HIS A 137 -0.44 -4.53 14.34
CA HIS A 137 -1.07 -5.37 13.30
C HIS A 137 -2.38 -4.77 12.78
N TRP A 138 -3.16 -4.12 13.65
CA TRP A 138 -4.38 -3.43 13.23
C TRP A 138 -4.06 -2.25 12.28
N LEU A 139 -3.02 -1.46 12.57
CA LEU A 139 -2.55 -0.39 11.70
C LEU A 139 -2.02 -0.95 10.36
N GLU A 140 -1.22 -2.01 10.40
CA GLU A 140 -0.71 -2.69 9.20
C GLU A 140 -1.82 -3.20 8.28
N LYS A 141 -2.90 -3.77 8.82
CA LYS A 141 -4.07 -4.22 8.03
C LYS A 141 -4.68 -3.10 7.18
N GLN A 142 -4.66 -1.85 7.66
CA GLN A 142 -5.15 -0.69 6.90
C GLN A 142 -4.26 -0.42 5.67
N VAL A 143 -2.94 -0.63 5.80
CA VAL A 143 -2.00 -0.48 4.69
C VAL A 143 -2.24 -1.55 3.62
N TYR A 144 -2.60 -2.78 4.01
CA TYR A 144 -2.98 -3.85 3.07
C TYR A 144 -4.30 -3.57 2.34
N LEU A 145 -5.27 -2.89 2.97
CA LEU A 145 -6.46 -2.40 2.26
C LEU A 145 -6.07 -1.43 1.13
N ALA A 146 -5.16 -0.49 1.43
CA ALA A 146 -4.65 0.45 0.45
C ALA A 146 -3.89 -0.25 -0.69
N LEU A 147 -3.10 -1.30 -0.40
CA LEU A 147 -2.43 -2.13 -1.41
C LEU A 147 -3.43 -2.76 -2.37
N GLY A 148 -4.47 -3.44 -1.83
CA GLY A 148 -5.49 -4.11 -2.64
C GLY A 148 -6.21 -3.13 -3.58
N THR A 149 -6.59 -1.97 -3.05
CA THR A 149 -7.22 -0.88 -3.81
C THR A 149 -6.31 -0.38 -4.93
N THR A 150 -5.03 -0.15 -4.62
CA THR A 150 -4.04 0.35 -5.59
C THR A 150 -3.77 -0.63 -6.72
N MET A 151 -3.61 -1.92 -6.40
CA MET A 151 -3.38 -2.96 -7.43
C MET A 151 -4.56 -3.08 -8.40
N LEU A 152 -5.79 -2.93 -7.91
CA LEU A 152 -6.96 -2.98 -8.76
C LEU A 152 -7.09 -1.72 -9.62
N ALA A 153 -6.82 -0.54 -9.04
CA ALA A 153 -6.78 0.72 -9.78
C ALA A 153 -5.72 0.69 -10.90
N ALA A 154 -4.50 0.24 -10.60
CA ALA A 154 -3.44 0.10 -11.59
C ALA A 154 -3.88 -0.81 -12.75
N ALA A 155 -4.52 -1.94 -12.45
CA ALA A 155 -5.02 -2.87 -13.48
C ALA A 155 -6.11 -2.25 -14.35
N THR A 156 -7.03 -1.44 -13.79
CA THR A 156 -8.06 -0.74 -14.61
C THR A 156 -7.44 0.28 -15.57
N LEU A 157 -6.28 0.81 -15.22
CA LEU A 157 -5.49 1.75 -16.02
C LEU A 157 -4.45 1.06 -16.92
N GLY A 158 -4.44 -0.29 -16.97
CA GLY A 158 -3.54 -1.07 -17.84
C GLY A 158 -2.10 -1.12 -17.34
N VAL A 159 -1.86 -0.92 -16.05
CA VAL A 159 -0.54 -0.98 -15.42
C VAL A 159 -0.39 -2.28 -14.65
N ASP A 160 0.69 -3.01 -14.91
CA ASP A 160 1.04 -4.24 -14.19
C ASP A 160 1.66 -3.93 -12.85
N THR A 161 1.45 -4.82 -11.89
CA THR A 161 1.94 -4.66 -10.52
C THR A 161 2.57 -5.93 -9.96
N THR A 162 3.55 -5.73 -9.05
CA THR A 162 4.17 -6.80 -8.27
C THR A 162 4.27 -6.38 -6.80
N PRO A 163 3.38 -6.84 -5.92
CA PRO A 163 3.56 -6.69 -4.48
C PRO A 163 4.63 -7.68 -3.99
N MET A 164 5.53 -7.22 -3.13
CA MET A 164 6.67 -7.98 -2.62
C MET A 164 6.80 -7.80 -1.10
N GLU A 165 6.43 -8.82 -0.33
CA GLU A 165 6.78 -8.92 1.10
C GLU A 165 8.21 -9.45 1.31
N GLY A 166 8.76 -10.12 0.30
CA GLY A 166 10.13 -10.63 0.30
C GLY A 166 11.16 -9.50 0.17
N VAL A 167 11.23 -8.63 1.16
CA VAL A 167 12.21 -7.55 1.29
C VAL A 167 12.69 -7.47 2.74
N ASP A 168 13.93 -6.99 2.93
CA ASP A 168 14.45 -6.65 4.25
C ASP A 168 13.90 -5.29 4.70
N ALA A 169 12.85 -5.32 5.51
CA ALA A 169 12.23 -4.13 6.04
C ALA A 169 13.22 -3.30 6.90
N LYS A 170 14.13 -3.95 7.62
CA LYS A 170 15.14 -3.24 8.42
C LYS A 170 16.08 -2.42 7.53
N ALA A 171 16.57 -3.01 6.44
CA ALA A 171 17.43 -2.29 5.49
C ALA A 171 16.71 -1.10 4.84
N ILE A 172 15.42 -1.24 4.51
CA ILE A 172 14.59 -0.15 3.97
C ILE A 172 14.37 0.93 5.06
N ASP A 173 14.04 0.52 6.28
CA ASP A 173 13.81 1.45 7.40
C ASP A 173 15.06 2.29 7.70
N GLU A 174 16.25 1.67 7.68
CA GLU A 174 17.54 2.33 7.85
C GLU A 174 17.83 3.30 6.70
N GLU A 175 17.66 2.88 5.43
CA GLU A 175 17.91 3.70 4.25
C GLU A 175 17.07 4.97 4.22
N PHE A 176 15.80 4.91 4.66
CA PHE A 176 14.88 6.05 4.63
C PHE A 176 14.66 6.72 5.99
N GLY A 177 15.33 6.24 7.03
CA GLY A 177 15.22 6.79 8.39
C GLY A 177 13.81 6.70 8.96
N LEU A 178 13.11 5.57 8.72
CA LEU A 178 11.68 5.45 9.01
C LEU A 178 11.40 5.38 10.50
N ARG A 179 12.21 4.64 11.26
CA ARG A 179 11.99 4.45 12.71
C ARG A 179 12.01 5.76 13.48
N ALA A 180 12.90 6.69 13.11
CA ALA A 180 12.95 8.02 13.72
C ALA A 180 11.68 8.86 13.43
N LYS A 181 10.90 8.48 12.41
CA LYS A 181 9.63 9.12 12.04
C LYS A 181 8.40 8.39 12.58
N GLY A 182 8.58 7.36 13.43
CA GLY A 182 7.50 6.51 13.93
C GLY A 182 6.86 5.63 12.85
N LEU A 183 7.63 5.26 11.82
CA LEU A 183 7.20 4.46 10.68
C LEU A 183 8.01 3.17 10.57
N THR A 184 7.46 2.18 9.88
CA THR A 184 8.14 0.96 9.44
C THR A 184 7.67 0.59 8.04
N SER A 185 8.58 0.10 7.21
CA SER A 185 8.22 -0.48 5.91
C SER A 185 7.58 -1.85 6.10
N LEU A 186 6.60 -2.18 5.25
CA LEU A 186 5.92 -3.48 5.27
C LEU A 186 6.23 -4.30 4.03
N PHE A 187 6.08 -3.70 2.88
CA PHE A 187 6.27 -4.32 1.58
C PHE A 187 6.52 -3.27 0.50
N VAL A 188 6.88 -3.74 -0.68
CA VAL A 188 7.17 -2.92 -1.86
C VAL A 188 6.19 -3.28 -2.96
N LEU A 189 5.67 -2.29 -3.69
CA LEU A 189 4.87 -2.47 -4.90
C LEU A 189 5.61 -1.88 -6.09
N SER A 190 5.99 -2.74 -7.04
CA SER A 190 6.49 -2.32 -8.34
C SER A 190 5.35 -2.13 -9.33
N LEU A 191 5.44 -1.10 -10.18
CA LEU A 191 4.45 -0.73 -11.20
C LEU A 191 5.17 -0.51 -12.55
N GLY A 192 4.58 -1.00 -13.62
CA GLY A 192 5.17 -0.88 -14.96
C GLY A 192 4.40 -1.70 -15.97
N TYR A 193 5.07 -2.06 -17.03
CA TYR A 193 4.56 -2.96 -18.06
C TYR A 193 5.44 -4.21 -18.09
N HIS A 194 4.81 -5.39 -18.18
CA HIS A 194 5.56 -6.64 -18.23
C HIS A 194 6.43 -6.74 -19.49
N ALA A 195 7.53 -7.45 -19.36
CA ALA A 195 8.39 -7.81 -20.47
C ALA A 195 7.83 -9.03 -21.23
N ASP A 196 8.23 -9.22 -22.49
CA ASP A 196 7.76 -10.31 -23.35
C ASP A 196 8.12 -11.70 -22.80
N ASP A 197 9.19 -11.79 -22.02
CA ASP A 197 9.66 -13.00 -21.35
C ASP A 197 9.05 -13.24 -19.97
N ASP A 198 8.10 -12.40 -19.53
CA ASP A 198 7.39 -12.64 -18.28
C ASP A 198 6.59 -13.94 -18.35
N PHE A 199 7.14 -14.99 -17.72
CA PHE A 199 6.52 -16.33 -17.74
C PHE A 199 5.14 -16.32 -17.10
N ASN A 200 4.89 -15.44 -16.10
CA ASN A 200 3.65 -15.41 -15.34
C ASN A 200 2.48 -14.81 -16.15
N ALA A 201 2.77 -14.00 -17.15
CA ALA A 201 1.77 -13.44 -18.05
C ALA A 201 0.96 -14.52 -18.80
N LYS A 202 1.59 -15.68 -19.03
CA LYS A 202 1.01 -16.81 -19.80
C LYS A 202 0.27 -17.84 -18.94
N LEU A 203 0.37 -17.72 -17.61
CA LEU A 203 -0.23 -18.70 -16.70
C LEU A 203 -1.70 -18.34 -16.41
N PRO A 204 -2.58 -19.35 -16.32
CA PRO A 204 -3.97 -19.12 -15.94
C PRO A 204 -4.06 -18.64 -14.50
N LYS A 205 -5.03 -17.75 -14.23
CA LYS A 205 -5.34 -17.35 -12.86
C LYS A 205 -5.95 -18.51 -12.09
N SER A 206 -5.40 -18.79 -10.91
CA SER A 206 -5.93 -19.81 -10.00
C SER A 206 -6.53 -19.13 -8.75
N ARG A 207 -7.76 -19.55 -8.40
CA ARG A 207 -8.47 -19.19 -7.17
C ARG A 207 -9.28 -20.39 -6.70
N LEU A 208 -9.55 -20.42 -5.42
CA LEU A 208 -10.51 -21.39 -4.85
C LEU A 208 -11.89 -21.21 -5.51
N LYS A 209 -12.68 -22.27 -5.53
CA LYS A 209 -14.04 -22.24 -6.05
C LYS A 209 -14.96 -21.41 -5.15
N GLU A 210 -16.05 -20.91 -5.73
CA GLU A 210 -17.00 -20.02 -5.04
C GLU A 210 -17.54 -20.64 -3.75
N GLU A 211 -17.93 -21.90 -3.79
CA GLU A 211 -18.46 -22.65 -2.65
C GLU A 211 -17.45 -22.87 -1.50
N GLN A 212 -16.14 -22.69 -1.77
CA GLN A 212 -15.08 -22.79 -0.75
C GLN A 212 -14.81 -21.43 -0.07
N VAL A 213 -15.30 -20.35 -0.64
CA VAL A 213 -15.01 -18.98 -0.23
C VAL A 213 -16.23 -18.27 0.33
N PHE A 214 -17.44 -18.58 -0.18
CA PHE A 214 -18.67 -17.93 0.23
C PHE A 214 -19.60 -18.90 0.95
N THR A 215 -20.23 -18.39 2.01
CA THR A 215 -21.38 -19.02 2.67
C THR A 215 -22.53 -18.01 2.60
N PHE A 216 -23.63 -18.42 1.99
CA PHE A 216 -24.87 -17.64 1.93
C PHE A 216 -25.76 -18.05 3.10
N VAL A 217 -26.30 -17.08 3.88
CA VAL A 217 -27.14 -17.28 5.07
C VAL A 217 -28.45 -16.51 4.92
#